data_314f260b662119cee4b76337bc6f0d7c
#
_entry.id   314f260b662119cee4b76337bc6f0d7c
#
_cell.length_a   1.000
_cell.length_b   1.000
_cell.length_c   1.000
_cell.angle_alpha   90.00
_cell.angle_beta   90.00
_cell.angle_gamma   90.00
#
_symmetry.space_group_name_H-M   'P 1'
#
loop_
_entity.id
_entity.type
_entity.pdbx_description
1 polymer ?
#
loop_
_entity_poly.entity_id
_entity_poly.type
_entity_poly.pdbx_seq_one_letter_code
_entity_poly.pdbx_strand_id
1 'polypeptide(L)'
;MAMRRLVTLVLVAAGAAVGYACGSSPANPQTAPAGAPSHQARVPGEYLITLAAPAGVKAISNLYGRFGIKTLKELAPGVFLLTLTEDPGPEAMEKLRAANVQIRAVEPNYIYRTQGGGRIQ
;
A
#
# COMPACT_ATOMS: atom_id res chain seq x y z
N MET A 1 -9.10 -51.84 43.50
CA MET A 1 -8.58 -52.47 42.31
C MET A 1 -7.81 -51.38 41.54
N ALA A 2 -6.54 -51.47 41.64
CA ALA A 2 -5.71 -50.48 41.02
C ALA A 2 -5.42 -50.84 39.56
N MET A 3 -5.89 -50.07 38.71
CA MET A 3 -5.61 -50.22 37.27
C MET A 3 -4.36 -49.43 36.97
N ARG A 4 -3.29 -50.11 36.83
CA ARG A 4 -2.04 -49.53 36.42
C ARG A 4 -2.16 -49.17 34.95
N ARG A 5 -2.17 -47.92 34.70
CA ARG A 5 -2.01 -47.45 33.32
C ARG A 5 -0.52 -47.28 33.05
N LEU A 6 -0.07 -48.12 32.23
CA LEU A 6 1.25 -48.02 31.67
C LEU A 6 1.25 -46.80 30.78
N VAL A 7 1.98 -45.82 31.18
CA VAL A 7 2.23 -44.69 30.32
C VAL A 7 3.44 -45.07 29.47
N THR A 8 3.18 -45.39 28.26
CA THR A 8 4.24 -45.62 27.28
C THR A 8 4.77 -44.25 26.88
N LEU A 9 5.91 -43.94 27.34
CA LEU A 9 6.59 -42.76 26.91
C LEU A 9 7.17 -43.04 25.54
N VAL A 10 6.54 -42.53 24.56
CA VAL A 10 7.08 -42.55 23.23
C VAL A 10 8.05 -41.39 23.12
N LEU A 11 9.26 -41.69 23.17
CA LEU A 11 10.31 -40.73 22.91
C LEU A 11 10.39 -40.56 21.40
N VAL A 12 9.76 -39.56 20.91
CA VAL A 12 9.97 -39.19 19.54
C VAL A 12 11.27 -38.40 19.48
N ALA A 13 12.25 -39.03 19.01
CA ALA A 13 13.45 -38.34 18.65
C ALA A 13 13.11 -37.44 17.47
N ALA A 14 12.99 -36.22 17.75
CA ALA A 14 12.88 -35.25 16.70
C ALA A 14 14.22 -35.16 16.01
N GLY A 15 14.28 -35.72 14.88
CA GLY A 15 15.39 -35.47 14.03
C GLY A 15 15.50 -33.98 13.78
N ALA A 16 16.58 -33.45 14.09
CA ALA A 16 16.88 -32.11 13.78
C ALA A 16 16.93 -31.96 12.29
N ALA A 17 15.94 -31.47 11.83
CA ALA A 17 15.99 -31.02 10.50
C ALA A 17 16.79 -29.78 10.47
N VAL A 18 17.86 -29.98 9.99
CA VAL A 18 18.63 -28.90 9.81
C VAL A 18 18.21 -28.21 8.66
N GLY A 19 17.68 -27.39 8.90
CA GLY A 19 17.39 -26.63 7.84
C GLY A 19 18.41 -25.72 7.36
N TYR A 20 18.63 -25.57 6.63
CA TYR A 20 19.28 -24.74 6.12
C TYR A 20 19.01 -23.93 5.37
N ALA A 21 18.83 -23.64 5.46
CA ALA A 21 19.13 -22.67 5.20
C ALA A 21 19.52 -21.98 4.26
N CYS A 22 19.44 -22.14 3.79
CA CYS A 22 19.62 -21.55 3.05
C CYS A 22 19.57 -20.55 2.53
N GLY A 23 19.60 -20.20 2.64
CA GLY A 23 19.58 -19.32 2.22
C GLY A 23 19.69 -18.39 1.59
N SER A 24 19.71 -18.41 1.54
CA SER A 24 19.94 -17.61 1.09
C SER A 24 20.17 -16.94 0.27
N SER A 25 19.76 -17.04 -0.27
CA SER A 25 19.72 -16.40 -1.11
C SER A 25 19.53 -15.27 -1.15
N PRO A 26 20.27 -14.70 -1.31
CA PRO A 26 20.23 -13.53 -1.46
C PRO A 26 19.62 -13.17 -2.48
N ALA A 27 18.76 -12.99 -2.23
CA ALA A 27 18.20 -12.20 -3.00
C ALA A 27 19.04 -11.38 -3.66
N ASN A 28 18.97 -11.49 -4.69
CA ASN A 28 19.63 -10.70 -5.45
C ASN A 28 19.03 -9.41 -5.48
N PRO A 29 19.58 -8.57 -4.88
CA PRO A 29 18.99 -7.30 -4.77
C PRO A 29 18.93 -6.63 -6.02
N GLN A 30 19.59 -7.11 -6.92
CA GLN A 30 19.60 -6.42 -8.03
C GLN A 30 18.58 -6.62 -8.84
N THR A 31 17.85 -7.42 -8.56
CA THR A 31 16.73 -7.54 -9.34
C THR A 31 15.77 -6.55 -9.06
N ALA A 32 16.08 -5.60 -8.38
CA ALA A 32 15.26 -4.45 -8.50
C ALA A 32 15.05 -4.21 -9.95
N PRO A 33 13.88 -4.28 -10.39
CA PRO A 33 13.61 -4.15 -11.78
C PRO A 33 14.20 -2.88 -12.20
N ALA A 34 14.89 -3.01 -13.21
CA ALA A 34 15.43 -1.87 -13.82
C ALA A 34 14.34 -0.99 -14.23
N GLY A 35 13.58 -0.61 -13.71
CA GLY A 35 12.51 0.18 -14.04
C GLY A 35 11.80 0.63 -12.83
N ALA A 36 12.23 0.18 -11.71
CA ALA A 36 11.72 0.72 -10.53
C ALA A 36 12.04 2.19 -10.56
N PRO A 37 11.07 3.00 -10.72
CA PRO A 37 11.32 4.39 -10.74
C PRO A 37 11.72 4.74 -9.35
N SER A 38 12.94 4.68 -9.15
CA SER A 38 13.50 5.02 -7.89
C SER A 38 13.31 6.47 -7.56
N HIS A 39 12.74 7.20 -8.46
CA HIS A 39 12.66 8.64 -8.28
C HIS A 39 11.36 9.22 -8.80
N GLN A 40 10.28 8.53 -8.58
CA GLN A 40 9.00 9.17 -8.81
C GLN A 40 8.80 10.25 -7.76
N ALA A 41 8.98 11.45 -8.19
CA ALA A 41 8.67 12.57 -7.33
C ALA A 41 7.15 12.63 -7.15
N ARG A 42 6.73 12.54 -5.94
CA ARG A 42 5.33 12.71 -5.57
C ARG A 42 5.02 14.21 -5.50
N VAL A 43 3.87 14.60 -5.97
CA VAL A 43 3.37 15.96 -5.75
C VAL A 43 2.81 16.03 -4.34
N PRO A 44 3.39 16.83 -3.45
CA PRO A 44 2.92 16.91 -2.08
C PRO A 44 1.46 17.37 -2.00
N GLY A 45 0.69 16.68 -1.19
CA GLY A 45 -0.70 17.04 -0.97
C GLY A 45 -1.67 16.64 -2.09
N GLU A 46 -1.19 16.07 -3.17
CA GLU A 46 -2.05 15.62 -4.27
C GLU A 46 -2.25 14.12 -4.28
N TYR A 47 -3.50 13.70 -4.36
CA TYR A 47 -3.88 12.30 -4.34
C TYR A 47 -4.99 12.01 -5.36
N LEU A 48 -4.92 10.84 -5.97
CA LEU A 48 -5.99 10.33 -6.80
C LEU A 48 -6.89 9.47 -5.92
N ILE A 49 -8.16 9.81 -5.86
CA ILE A 49 -9.14 9.10 -5.05
C ILE A 49 -10.12 8.38 -5.97
N THR A 50 -10.27 7.09 -5.80
CA THR A 50 -11.29 6.32 -6.49
C THR A 50 -12.39 5.96 -5.51
N LEU A 51 -13.62 6.35 -5.81
CA LEU A 51 -14.77 6.02 -5.01
C LEU A 51 -15.33 4.66 -5.36
N ALA A 52 -15.86 3.99 -4.35
CA ALA A 52 -16.68 2.80 -4.57
C ALA A 52 -18.11 3.26 -4.85
N ALA A 53 -18.70 2.78 -5.95
CA ALA A 53 -20.09 3.12 -6.23
C ALA A 53 -21.01 2.49 -5.15
N PRO A 54 -22.03 3.20 -4.69
CA PRO A 54 -22.56 4.48 -5.13
C PRO A 54 -22.08 5.68 -4.32
N ALA A 55 -20.93 5.63 -3.73
CA ALA A 55 -20.42 6.69 -2.90
C ALA A 55 -20.25 8.01 -3.67
N GLY A 56 -20.55 9.10 -3.01
CA GLY A 56 -20.42 10.42 -3.58
C GLY A 56 -19.23 11.21 -3.04
N VAL A 57 -19.02 12.38 -3.59
CA VAL A 57 -17.93 13.28 -3.22
C VAL A 57 -17.85 13.56 -1.72
N LYS A 58 -18.99 13.53 -1.05
CA LYS A 58 -19.03 13.78 0.40
C LYS A 58 -18.18 12.79 1.18
N ALA A 59 -18.00 11.58 0.68
CA ALA A 59 -17.14 10.59 1.31
C ALA A 59 -15.70 11.09 1.42
N ILE A 60 -15.22 11.75 0.38
CA ILE A 60 -13.88 12.33 0.35
C ILE A 60 -13.77 13.46 1.37
N SER A 61 -14.74 14.37 1.37
CA SER A 61 -14.75 15.51 2.28
C SER A 61 -14.84 15.09 3.73
N ASN A 62 -15.65 14.08 4.02
CA ASN A 62 -15.81 13.59 5.38
C ASN A 62 -14.54 12.93 5.91
N LEU A 63 -13.82 12.22 5.06
CA LEU A 63 -12.64 11.49 5.49
C LEU A 63 -11.38 12.35 5.51
N TYR A 64 -11.18 13.16 4.48
CA TYR A 64 -9.96 13.93 4.31
C TYR A 64 -10.11 15.43 4.57
N GLY A 65 -11.30 15.91 4.85
CA GLY A 65 -11.54 17.32 5.10
C GLY A 65 -10.72 17.91 6.24
N ARG A 66 -10.31 17.08 7.19
CA ARG A 66 -9.47 17.51 8.31
C ARG A 66 -8.12 18.07 7.89
N PHE A 67 -7.64 17.70 6.72
CA PHE A 67 -6.36 18.17 6.18
C PHE A 67 -6.51 19.43 5.34
N GLY A 68 -7.72 19.94 5.19
CA GLY A 68 -8.01 21.10 4.37
C GLY A 68 -8.04 20.77 2.88
N ILE A 69 -9.21 20.69 2.30
CA ILE A 69 -9.35 20.45 0.87
C ILE A 69 -9.15 21.74 0.13
N LYS A 70 -8.06 21.83 -0.62
CA LYS A 70 -7.76 22.98 -1.45
C LYS A 70 -8.50 22.92 -2.77
N THR A 71 -8.44 21.78 -3.43
CA THR A 71 -9.20 21.53 -4.66
C THR A 71 -9.63 20.08 -4.71
N LEU A 72 -10.76 19.85 -5.38
CA LEU A 72 -11.27 18.53 -5.65
C LEU A 72 -11.83 18.53 -7.06
N LYS A 73 -11.18 17.80 -7.97
CA LYS A 73 -11.52 17.79 -9.36
C LYS A 73 -11.84 16.38 -9.82
N GLU A 74 -12.98 16.19 -10.46
CA GLU A 74 -13.29 14.91 -11.07
C GLU A 74 -12.53 14.75 -12.38
N LEU A 75 -11.78 13.67 -12.50
CA LEU A 75 -11.02 13.35 -13.70
C LEU A 75 -11.75 12.35 -14.59
N ALA A 76 -12.48 11.45 -13.96
CA ALA A 76 -13.29 10.44 -14.61
C ALA A 76 -14.40 10.03 -13.65
N PRO A 77 -15.45 9.35 -14.11
CA PRO A 77 -16.52 8.93 -13.20
C PRO A 77 -15.99 8.15 -11.99
N GLY A 78 -16.19 8.71 -10.81
CA GLY A 78 -15.72 8.10 -9.58
C GLY A 78 -14.22 8.27 -9.28
N VAL A 79 -13.48 9.00 -10.11
CA VAL A 79 -12.06 9.26 -9.90
C VAL A 79 -11.82 10.76 -9.74
N PHE A 80 -11.22 11.13 -8.63
CA PHE A 80 -11.01 12.52 -8.28
C PHE A 80 -9.56 12.84 -8.00
N LEU A 81 -9.13 14.01 -8.41
CA LEU A 81 -7.85 14.57 -7.96
C LEU A 81 -8.12 15.46 -6.76
N LEU A 82 -7.58 15.05 -5.63
CA LEU A 82 -7.70 15.77 -4.38
C LEU A 82 -6.40 16.50 -4.08
N THR A 83 -6.48 17.79 -3.84
CA THR A 83 -5.34 18.57 -3.36
C THR A 83 -5.63 19.05 -1.95
N LEU A 84 -4.75 18.72 -1.03
CA LEU A 84 -4.89 19.07 0.37
C LEU A 84 -3.97 20.22 0.75
N THR A 85 -4.41 21.02 1.71
CA THR A 85 -3.59 22.10 2.26
C THR A 85 -2.46 21.54 3.12
N GLU A 86 -2.78 20.51 3.91
CA GLU A 86 -1.79 19.81 4.69
C GLU A 86 -1.63 18.42 4.12
N ASP A 87 -0.39 18.02 3.85
CA ASP A 87 -0.10 16.69 3.33
C ASP A 87 0.17 15.71 4.48
N PRO A 88 -0.76 14.79 4.74
CA PRO A 88 -0.56 13.81 5.81
C PRO A 88 0.40 12.69 5.42
N GLY A 89 0.70 12.55 4.15
CA GLY A 89 1.51 11.46 3.61
C GLY A 89 0.69 10.28 3.12
N PRO A 90 1.24 9.50 2.18
CA PRO A 90 0.54 8.39 1.56
C PRO A 90 0.08 7.33 2.56
N GLU A 91 0.88 7.05 3.56
CA GLU A 91 0.55 6.04 4.57
C GLU A 91 -0.66 6.44 5.41
N ALA A 92 -0.73 7.69 5.82
CA ALA A 92 -1.87 8.18 6.58
C ALA A 92 -3.14 8.21 5.74
N MET A 93 -3.01 8.58 4.47
CA MET A 93 -4.13 8.57 3.54
C MET A 93 -4.68 7.15 3.33
N GLU A 94 -3.81 6.18 3.16
CA GLU A 94 -4.19 4.78 2.99
C GLU A 94 -4.81 4.19 4.27
N LYS A 95 -4.28 4.57 5.41
CA LYS A 95 -4.80 4.11 6.69
C LYS A 95 -6.24 4.58 6.90
N LEU A 96 -6.52 5.81 6.53
CA LEU A 96 -7.88 6.34 6.60
C LEU A 96 -8.80 5.67 5.58
N ARG A 97 -8.30 5.43 4.37
CA ARG A 97 -9.05 4.71 3.36
C ARG A 97 -9.42 3.31 3.82
N ALA A 98 -8.50 2.60 4.43
CA ALA A 98 -8.74 1.24 4.91
C ALA A 98 -9.90 1.17 5.93
N ALA A 99 -10.12 2.25 6.64
CA ALA A 99 -11.21 2.35 7.60
C ALA A 99 -12.54 2.78 6.96
N ASN A 100 -12.56 3.06 5.67
CA ASN A 100 -13.75 3.58 4.99
C ASN A 100 -14.02 2.83 3.70
N VAL A 101 -15.13 2.10 3.66
CA VAL A 101 -15.50 1.27 2.50
C VAL A 101 -15.98 2.08 1.30
N GLN A 102 -16.28 3.35 1.49
CA GLN A 102 -16.77 4.21 0.40
C GLN A 102 -15.64 4.66 -0.53
N ILE A 103 -14.40 4.56 -0.08
CA ILE A 103 -13.24 4.91 -0.88
C ILE A 103 -12.52 3.63 -1.26
N ARG A 104 -12.48 3.37 -2.55
CA ARG A 104 -11.90 2.15 -3.09
C ARG A 104 -10.38 2.19 -3.11
N ALA A 105 -9.83 3.33 -3.52
CA ALA A 105 -8.39 3.49 -3.62
C ALA A 105 -7.97 4.94 -3.37
N VAL A 106 -6.80 5.13 -2.83
CA VAL A 106 -6.13 6.41 -2.73
C VAL A 106 -4.68 6.22 -3.17
N GLU A 107 -4.27 7.02 -4.12
CA GLU A 107 -2.92 6.94 -4.68
C GLU A 107 -2.28 8.32 -4.71
N PRO A 108 -1.02 8.44 -4.31
CA PRO A 108 -0.32 9.71 -4.47
C PRO A 108 -0.19 10.08 -5.94
N ASN A 109 -0.29 11.35 -6.25
CA ASN A 109 -0.04 11.80 -7.60
C ASN A 109 1.46 11.90 -7.85
N TYR A 110 1.96 11.11 -8.80
CA TYR A 110 3.38 11.06 -9.13
C TYR A 110 3.66 11.82 -10.42
N ILE A 111 4.79 12.49 -10.43
CA ILE A 111 5.29 13.12 -11.64
C ILE A 111 6.10 12.08 -12.40
N TYR A 112 5.56 11.63 -13.50
CA TYR A 112 6.29 10.74 -14.38
C TYR A 112 7.20 11.58 -15.27
N ARG A 113 8.49 11.48 -15.04
CA ARG A 113 9.45 12.03 -15.97
C ARG A 113 9.85 10.94 -16.94
N THR A 114 9.46 11.08 -18.17
CA THR A 114 9.98 10.22 -19.20
C THR A 114 11.45 10.52 -19.37
N GLN A 115 12.25 9.52 -19.13
CA GLN A 115 13.63 9.62 -19.49
C GLN A 115 13.75 9.48 -20.99
N GLY A 116 13.86 10.52 -21.58
CA GLY A 116 14.00 10.58 -23.02
C GLY A 116 13.79 11.99 -23.36
N GLY A 117 14.83 12.68 -23.41
CA GLY A 117 14.81 14.05 -23.86
C GLY A 117 14.35 14.16 -25.28
N GLY A 118 13.17 13.76 -25.50
CA GLY A 118 12.51 14.19 -26.70
C GLY A 118 12.34 15.68 -26.62
N ARG A 119 13.26 16.39 -27.19
CA ARG A 119 12.96 17.75 -27.53
C ARG A 119 11.76 17.72 -28.43
N ILE A 120 10.70 18.12 -27.88
CA ILE A 120 9.58 18.49 -28.72
C ILE A 120 9.96 19.86 -29.24
N GLN A 121 10.34 19.86 -30.44
CA GLN A 121 10.44 21.12 -31.19
C GLN A 121 9.06 21.50 -31.67
#